data_3ab88331e67c7f1ac16e7e22340418c6
#
_entry.id   3ab88331e67c7f1ac16e7e22340418c6
#
_cell.length_a   1.000
_cell.length_b   1.000
_cell.length_c   1.000
_cell.angle_alpha   90.00
_cell.angle_beta   90.00
_cell.angle_gamma   90.00
#
_symmetry.space_group_name_H-M   'P 1'
#
loop_
_entity.id
_entity.type
_entity.pdbx_description
1 polymer ?
#
loop_
_entity_poly.entity_id
_entity_poly.type
_entity_poly.pdbx_seq_one_letter_code
_entity_poly.pdbx_strand_id
1 'polypeptide(L)'
;MNEEETSHLPHCTIPQPTPSWLQGFTPLLQQARWFSNNDKNKEALTLALAEYKRQPSLEALEQAFDSHLELEQFEQAKALLKEMKKLGATAAFLDLQKATYYFITQKLSLLKRYVKQAFRHKNQLDARHRAFLYFLQGSAALVQNKPETFPFTQALRYSYLLMPSELGLCYLMRGLIRLEQDAYEAAYRDAQSSLRAYPKNDDAYYLRAMAGYFSGHLSHLLEDTNRVLQSKEDTIGADSKEAMREIQNALPPEPLVIDKDFIAELYKQFYGELDEVLEAQKSLSDCVYTLTKERLETILENALQKSVAYLEQAFGLLKQPDLPQKISQIKERLQARAAKDFTPVCLRLTTPDCTALTEETIKLWQEDIGAVFDALQTIYDAVIEETDRLVEAYHLPVYVGNKKQK
;
A
#
# COMPACT_ATOMS: atom_id res chain seq x y z
N MET A 1 34.33 22.87 25.18
CA MET A 1 33.36 22.16 26.08
C MET A 1 34.13 20.99 26.67
N ASN A 2 34.25 20.94 27.99
CA ASN A 2 34.91 19.84 28.69
C ASN A 2 34.00 18.60 28.68
N GLU A 3 34.53 17.39 28.85
CA GLU A 3 33.78 16.13 28.87
C GLU A 3 32.59 16.16 29.88
N GLU A 4 32.74 16.88 30.98
CA GLU A 4 31.65 17.08 31.98
C GLU A 4 30.44 17.86 31.47
N GLU A 5 30.60 18.82 30.52
CA GLU A 5 29.47 19.56 29.93
C GLU A 5 28.64 18.74 28.92
N THR A 6 29.20 17.64 28.42
CA THR A 6 28.49 16.78 27.47
C THR A 6 27.66 15.69 28.14
N SER A 7 27.92 15.38 29.41
CA SER A 7 27.26 14.27 30.13
C SER A 7 25.76 14.47 30.36
N HIS A 8 25.24 15.69 30.23
CA HIS A 8 23.82 16.05 30.43
C HIS A 8 23.05 16.27 29.12
N LEU A 9 23.72 16.10 27.95
CA LEU A 9 23.05 16.27 26.67
C LEU A 9 22.19 15.04 26.35
N PRO A 10 21.03 15.22 25.71
CA PRO A 10 20.23 14.13 25.19
C PRO A 10 21.05 13.27 24.23
N HIS A 11 20.92 11.95 24.33
CA HIS A 11 21.63 11.00 23.49
C HIS A 11 20.69 9.99 22.84
N CYS A 12 20.97 9.63 21.59
CA CYS A 12 20.29 8.54 20.90
C CYS A 12 21.30 7.72 20.07
N THR A 13 20.95 6.47 19.82
CA THR A 13 21.72 5.62 18.93
C THR A 13 21.29 5.85 17.49
N ILE A 14 22.23 6.32 16.65
CA ILE A 14 22.01 6.44 15.21
C ILE A 14 22.24 5.06 14.57
N PRO A 15 21.32 4.56 13.73
CA PRO A 15 21.49 3.30 13.01
C PRO A 15 22.75 3.28 12.16
N GLN A 16 23.36 2.09 12.05
CA GLN A 16 24.49 1.89 11.15
C GLN A 16 24.08 0.97 9.98
N PRO A 17 24.45 1.28 8.75
CA PRO A 17 25.18 2.50 8.33
C PRO A 17 24.36 3.78 8.52
N THR A 18 25.06 4.89 8.78
CA THR A 18 24.42 6.19 8.98
C THR A 18 23.54 6.56 7.78
N PRO A 19 22.24 6.85 7.99
CA PRO A 19 21.32 7.22 6.92
C PRO A 19 21.83 8.38 6.07
N SER A 20 21.56 8.37 4.77
CA SER A 20 22.08 9.37 3.83
C SER A 20 21.72 10.81 4.19
N TRP A 21 20.51 11.03 4.72
CA TRP A 21 20.03 12.34 5.16
C TRP A 21 20.72 12.90 6.42
N LEU A 22 21.52 12.07 7.11
CA LEU A 22 22.37 12.46 8.25
C LEU A 22 23.85 12.61 7.88
N GLN A 23 24.25 12.17 6.70
CA GLN A 23 25.65 12.25 6.27
C GLN A 23 26.09 13.69 6.09
N GLY A 24 27.34 13.97 6.44
CA GLY A 24 27.92 15.31 6.35
C GLY A 24 27.66 16.22 7.56
N PHE A 25 26.81 15.83 8.49
CA PHE A 25 26.59 16.58 9.74
C PHE A 25 27.53 16.08 10.84
N THR A 26 27.83 17.00 11.79
CA THR A 26 28.56 16.63 13.02
C THR A 26 27.77 15.65 13.86
N PRO A 27 28.38 14.86 14.77
CA PRO A 27 27.66 13.89 15.58
C PRO A 27 26.51 14.48 16.40
N LEU A 28 26.66 15.67 16.95
CA LEU A 28 25.60 16.34 17.70
C LEU A 28 24.43 16.76 16.79
N LEU A 29 24.72 17.24 15.57
CA LEU A 29 23.66 17.58 14.61
C LEU A 29 22.99 16.34 14.03
N GLN A 30 23.70 15.23 13.85
CA GLN A 30 23.06 13.97 13.49
C GLN A 30 22.05 13.53 14.53
N GLN A 31 22.39 13.61 15.82
CA GLN A 31 21.47 13.30 16.91
C GLN A 31 20.32 14.31 16.98
N ALA A 32 20.59 15.60 16.83
CA ALA A 32 19.55 16.63 16.81
C ALA A 32 18.52 16.37 15.70
N ARG A 33 18.96 16.10 14.48
CA ARG A 33 18.09 15.76 13.34
C ARG A 33 17.32 14.45 13.55
N TRP A 34 17.96 13.46 14.15
CA TRP A 34 17.31 12.22 14.53
C TRP A 34 16.18 12.43 15.54
N PHE A 35 16.42 13.25 16.58
CA PHE A 35 15.39 13.60 17.53
C PHE A 35 14.26 14.40 16.88
N SER A 36 14.56 15.38 16.02
CA SER A 36 13.58 16.16 15.28
C SER A 36 12.67 15.26 14.42
N ASN A 37 13.25 14.30 13.67
CA ASN A 37 12.48 13.35 12.87
C ASN A 37 11.58 12.40 13.72
N ASN A 38 11.83 12.33 15.03
CA ASN A 38 11.06 11.52 15.98
C ASN A 38 10.19 12.39 16.92
N ASP A 39 9.87 13.63 16.53
CA ASP A 39 9.02 14.59 17.24
C ASP A 39 9.54 15.01 18.63
N LYS A 40 10.84 14.79 18.88
CA LYS A 40 11.54 15.17 20.12
C LYS A 40 12.25 16.51 19.96
N ASN A 41 11.46 17.54 19.68
CA ASN A 41 11.99 18.84 19.27
C ASN A 41 12.70 19.61 20.40
N LYS A 42 12.42 19.32 21.68
CA LYS A 42 13.14 19.91 22.83
C LYS A 42 14.57 19.39 22.91
N GLU A 43 14.75 18.08 22.74
CA GLU A 43 16.05 17.42 22.72
C GLU A 43 16.84 17.86 21.47
N ALA A 44 16.19 17.93 20.30
CA ALA A 44 16.78 18.43 19.08
C ALA A 44 17.30 19.87 19.24
N LEU A 45 16.51 20.76 19.81
CA LEU A 45 16.89 22.15 20.09
C LEU A 45 18.09 22.23 21.03
N THR A 46 18.08 21.46 22.12
CA THR A 46 19.19 21.43 23.09
C THR A 46 20.50 21.07 22.44
N LEU A 47 20.51 20.03 21.58
CA LEU A 47 21.69 19.58 20.87
C LEU A 47 22.16 20.57 19.80
N ALA A 48 21.22 21.17 19.06
CA ALA A 48 21.53 22.16 18.03
C ALA A 48 22.18 23.42 18.64
N LEU A 49 21.66 23.90 19.77
CA LEU A 49 22.23 25.04 20.49
C LEU A 49 23.57 24.71 21.16
N ALA A 50 23.77 23.49 21.65
CA ALA A 50 25.05 23.01 22.16
C ALA A 50 26.11 22.98 21.05
N GLU A 51 25.74 22.46 19.87
CA GLU A 51 26.64 22.47 18.72
C GLU A 51 26.97 23.89 18.25
N TYR A 52 25.98 24.77 18.20
CA TYR A 52 26.20 26.18 17.83
C TYR A 52 27.17 26.88 18.79
N LYS A 53 27.08 26.61 20.11
CA LYS A 53 28.03 27.15 21.10
C LYS A 53 29.44 26.58 20.90
N ARG A 54 29.55 25.31 20.54
CA ARG A 54 30.82 24.63 20.29
C ARG A 54 31.50 25.11 19.01
N GLN A 55 30.71 25.13 17.93
CA GLN A 55 31.15 25.50 16.59
C GLN A 55 30.02 26.24 15.87
N PRO A 56 30.04 27.57 15.84
CA PRO A 56 29.04 28.36 15.14
C PRO A 56 28.93 27.97 13.67
N SER A 57 27.76 27.47 13.23
CA SER A 57 27.48 27.05 11.86
C SER A 57 26.06 27.38 11.48
N LEU A 58 25.79 27.50 10.16
CA LEU A 58 24.44 27.72 9.65
C LEU A 58 23.56 26.50 9.88
N GLU A 59 24.11 25.32 9.78
CA GLU A 59 23.40 24.05 9.98
C GLU A 59 22.90 23.89 11.42
N ALA A 60 23.69 24.34 12.41
CA ALA A 60 23.27 24.32 13.82
C ALA A 60 22.16 25.34 14.07
N LEU A 61 22.25 26.56 13.50
CA LEU A 61 21.19 27.55 13.61
C LEU A 61 19.93 27.14 12.85
N GLU A 62 20.04 26.48 11.70
CA GLU A 62 18.90 25.93 10.95
C GLU A 62 18.16 24.89 11.79
N GLN A 63 18.87 23.90 12.35
CA GLN A 63 18.24 22.88 13.17
C GLN A 63 17.59 23.49 14.44
N ALA A 64 18.20 24.50 15.05
CA ALA A 64 17.59 25.22 16.17
C ALA A 64 16.35 26.03 15.73
N PHE A 65 16.39 26.64 14.54
CA PHE A 65 15.27 27.35 13.94
C PHE A 65 14.09 26.43 13.70
N ASP A 66 14.31 25.27 13.06
CA ASP A 66 13.27 24.28 12.79
C ASP A 66 12.65 23.78 14.11
N SER A 67 13.51 23.46 15.09
CA SER A 67 13.04 23.01 16.42
C SER A 67 12.22 24.08 17.15
N HIS A 68 12.59 25.36 17.04
CA HIS A 68 11.78 26.45 17.60
C HIS A 68 10.43 26.60 16.90
N LEU A 69 10.38 26.41 15.57
CA LEU A 69 9.11 26.43 14.82
C LEU A 69 8.17 25.32 15.27
N GLU A 70 8.68 24.08 15.39
CA GLU A 70 7.91 22.92 15.86
C GLU A 70 7.45 23.04 17.34
N LEU A 71 8.17 23.82 18.15
CA LEU A 71 7.81 24.15 19.52
C LEU A 71 6.94 25.42 19.63
N GLU A 72 6.48 25.97 18.49
CA GLU A 72 5.69 27.21 18.40
C GLU A 72 6.38 28.44 19.02
N GLN A 73 7.70 28.40 19.16
CA GLN A 73 8.53 29.49 19.73
C GLN A 73 8.91 30.48 18.61
N PHE A 74 7.92 31.12 18.01
CA PHE A 74 8.05 31.89 16.78
C PHE A 74 8.98 33.12 16.90
N GLU A 75 8.99 33.79 18.03
CA GLU A 75 9.87 34.96 18.21
C GLU A 75 11.34 34.53 18.34
N GLN A 76 11.61 33.38 18.98
CA GLN A 76 12.95 32.79 19.06
C GLN A 76 13.44 32.36 17.67
N ALA A 77 12.59 31.64 16.92
CA ALA A 77 12.90 31.28 15.54
C ALA A 77 13.24 32.53 14.69
N LYS A 78 12.43 33.59 14.79
CA LYS A 78 12.67 34.84 14.04
C LYS A 78 13.96 35.55 14.47
N ALA A 79 14.38 35.46 15.73
CA ALA A 79 15.65 35.98 16.18
C ALA A 79 16.83 35.28 15.50
N LEU A 80 16.76 33.97 15.31
CA LEU A 80 17.81 33.18 14.65
C LEU A 80 18.03 33.59 13.19
N LEU A 81 17.05 34.11 12.48
CA LEU A 81 17.25 34.65 11.13
C LEU A 81 18.26 35.81 11.08
N LYS A 82 18.32 36.62 12.16
CA LYS A 82 19.31 37.67 12.28
C LYS A 82 20.72 37.13 12.52
N GLU A 83 20.81 36.07 13.33
CA GLU A 83 22.09 35.42 13.61
C GLU A 83 22.62 34.68 12.36
N MET A 84 21.73 33.97 11.61
CA MET A 84 22.10 33.38 10.31
C MET A 84 22.67 34.41 9.36
N LYS A 85 22.05 35.61 9.29
CA LYS A 85 22.56 36.71 8.47
C LYS A 85 23.95 37.18 8.90
N LYS A 86 24.21 37.26 10.22
CA LYS A 86 25.52 37.62 10.76
C LYS A 86 26.60 36.59 10.43
N LEU A 87 26.23 35.31 10.39
CA LEU A 87 27.12 34.23 9.94
C LEU A 87 27.34 34.16 8.42
N GLY A 88 26.80 35.10 7.65
CA GLY A 88 27.02 35.17 6.22
C GLY A 88 26.08 34.28 5.40
N ALA A 89 24.90 33.90 5.93
CA ALA A 89 23.91 33.19 5.15
C ALA A 89 23.55 33.93 3.86
N THR A 90 23.45 33.19 2.74
CA THR A 90 23.07 33.77 1.43
C THR A 90 21.64 34.30 1.47
N ALA A 91 21.34 35.24 0.56
CA ALA A 91 19.97 35.77 0.43
C ALA A 91 18.96 34.68 0.12
N ALA A 92 19.33 33.72 -0.74
CA ALA A 92 18.47 32.57 -1.06
C ALA A 92 18.16 31.71 0.14
N PHE A 93 19.16 31.42 0.98
CA PHE A 93 18.98 30.64 2.21
C PHE A 93 18.08 31.37 3.21
N LEU A 94 18.32 32.66 3.45
CA LEU A 94 17.49 33.48 4.33
C LEU A 94 16.04 33.60 3.84
N ASP A 95 15.84 33.69 2.54
CA ASP A 95 14.49 33.74 1.97
C ASP A 95 13.79 32.38 2.05
N LEU A 96 14.54 31.28 1.94
CA LEU A 96 14.03 29.92 2.19
C LEU A 96 13.57 29.79 3.66
N GLN A 97 14.40 30.17 4.63
CA GLN A 97 14.04 30.08 6.06
C GLN A 97 12.84 30.99 6.41
N LYS A 98 12.72 32.17 5.80
CA LYS A 98 11.52 32.99 5.97
C LYS A 98 10.29 32.33 5.32
N ALA A 99 10.44 31.68 4.18
CA ALA A 99 9.35 30.94 3.55
C ALA A 99 8.86 29.80 4.50
N THR A 100 9.79 29.05 5.10
CA THR A 100 9.49 28.02 6.12
C THR A 100 8.72 28.63 7.31
N TYR A 101 9.21 29.74 7.87
CA TYR A 101 8.53 30.46 8.94
C TYR A 101 7.09 30.83 8.59
N TYR A 102 6.88 31.38 7.36
CA TYR A 102 5.55 31.80 6.92
C TYR A 102 4.66 30.64 6.50
N PHE A 103 5.24 29.50 6.12
CA PHE A 103 4.50 28.25 5.90
C PHE A 103 3.89 27.76 7.22
N ILE A 104 4.71 27.60 8.27
CA ILE A 104 4.27 27.14 9.60
C ILE A 104 3.29 28.14 10.25
N THR A 105 3.57 29.46 10.15
CA THR A 105 2.67 30.49 10.68
C THR A 105 1.47 30.81 9.78
N GLN A 106 1.23 30.02 8.72
CA GLN A 106 0.11 30.11 7.78
C GLN A 106 -0.07 31.51 7.12
N LYS A 107 1.01 32.29 6.99
CA LYS A 107 0.99 33.60 6.35
C LYS A 107 1.24 33.48 4.83
N LEU A 108 0.25 33.02 4.11
CA LEU A 108 0.33 32.54 2.71
C LEU A 108 0.85 33.57 1.71
N SER A 109 0.49 34.85 1.84
CA SER A 109 0.98 35.90 0.95
C SER A 109 2.49 36.11 1.08
N LEU A 110 3.01 35.99 2.30
CA LEU A 110 4.44 36.11 2.60
C LEU A 110 5.19 34.84 2.21
N LEU A 111 4.63 33.66 2.46
CA LEU A 111 5.15 32.39 1.95
C LEU A 111 5.42 32.49 0.45
N LYS A 112 4.41 32.82 -0.35
CA LYS A 112 4.54 32.97 -1.82
C LYS A 112 5.62 33.94 -2.22
N ARG A 113 5.69 35.11 -1.55
CA ARG A 113 6.70 36.14 -1.81
C ARG A 113 8.12 35.58 -1.61
N TYR A 114 8.38 34.92 -0.47
CA TYR A 114 9.70 34.42 -0.13
C TYR A 114 10.10 33.19 -0.92
N VAL A 115 9.17 32.28 -1.22
CA VAL A 115 9.40 31.20 -2.18
C VAL A 115 9.87 31.76 -3.53
N LYS A 116 9.15 32.76 -4.08
CA LYS A 116 9.55 33.40 -5.36
C LYS A 116 10.92 34.06 -5.27
N GLN A 117 11.27 34.68 -4.14
CA GLN A 117 12.58 35.29 -3.94
C GLN A 117 13.69 34.25 -3.87
N ALA A 118 13.52 33.18 -3.11
CA ALA A 118 14.47 32.08 -3.02
C ALA A 118 14.70 31.40 -4.38
N PHE A 119 13.64 31.22 -5.21
CA PHE A 119 13.77 30.66 -6.55
C PHE A 119 14.63 31.50 -7.49
N ARG A 120 14.62 32.83 -7.37
CA ARG A 120 15.47 33.72 -8.22
C ARG A 120 16.95 33.42 -8.05
N HIS A 121 17.35 32.93 -6.88
CA HIS A 121 18.72 32.65 -6.51
C HIS A 121 18.94 31.18 -6.08
N LYS A 122 18.11 30.26 -6.55
CA LYS A 122 18.13 28.84 -6.15
C LYS A 122 19.48 28.16 -6.36
N ASN A 123 20.31 28.67 -7.27
CA ASN A 123 21.64 28.12 -7.53
C ASN A 123 22.62 28.36 -6.37
N GLN A 124 22.31 29.28 -5.44
CA GLN A 124 23.04 29.52 -4.20
C GLN A 124 22.68 28.52 -3.09
N LEU A 125 21.65 27.70 -3.30
CA LEU A 125 21.21 26.67 -2.39
C LEU A 125 21.86 25.34 -2.76
N ASP A 126 22.21 24.53 -1.77
CA ASP A 126 22.60 23.16 -1.99
C ASP A 126 21.41 22.27 -2.43
N ALA A 127 21.67 21.01 -2.69
CA ALA A 127 20.66 20.11 -3.22
C ALA A 127 19.51 19.86 -2.24
N ARG A 128 19.78 19.76 -0.91
CA ARG A 128 18.76 19.56 0.14
C ARG A 128 17.84 20.77 0.24
N HIS A 129 18.40 21.97 0.32
CA HIS A 129 17.63 23.21 0.39
C HIS A 129 16.81 23.47 -0.88
N ARG A 130 17.32 23.05 -2.06
CA ARG A 130 16.54 23.09 -3.30
C ARG A 130 15.36 22.14 -3.28
N ALA A 131 15.53 20.93 -2.74
CA ALA A 131 14.43 19.98 -2.57
C ALA A 131 13.32 20.56 -1.68
N PHE A 132 13.71 21.13 -0.55
CA PHE A 132 12.76 21.74 0.38
C PHE A 132 12.09 23.00 -0.22
N LEU A 133 12.82 23.80 -1.00
CA LEU A 133 12.25 24.93 -1.74
C LEU A 133 11.16 24.48 -2.73
N TYR A 134 11.35 23.35 -3.43
CA TYR A 134 10.33 22.77 -4.29
C TYR A 134 9.12 22.30 -3.48
N PHE A 135 9.32 21.67 -2.31
CA PHE A 135 8.22 21.32 -1.41
C PHE A 135 7.39 22.56 -1.02
N LEU A 136 8.02 23.64 -0.58
CA LEU A 136 7.34 24.90 -0.24
C LEU A 136 6.63 25.54 -1.45
N GLN A 137 7.17 25.38 -2.65
CA GLN A 137 6.51 25.84 -3.88
C GLN A 137 5.19 25.08 -4.11
N GLY A 138 5.23 23.75 -4.01
CA GLY A 138 4.03 22.91 -4.16
C GLY A 138 2.98 23.23 -3.11
N SER A 139 3.41 23.37 -1.85
CA SER A 139 2.52 23.74 -0.75
C SER A 139 1.88 25.12 -0.94
N ALA A 140 2.66 26.11 -1.44
CA ALA A 140 2.13 27.43 -1.73
C ALA A 140 1.14 27.43 -2.93
N ALA A 141 1.29 26.52 -3.88
CA ALA A 141 0.37 26.35 -5.00
C ALA A 141 -0.94 25.68 -4.56
N LEU A 142 -0.88 24.65 -3.70
CA LEU A 142 -2.05 24.00 -3.10
C LEU A 142 -2.98 25.00 -2.39
N VAL A 143 -2.41 25.83 -1.56
CA VAL A 143 -3.17 26.87 -0.84
C VAL A 143 -3.83 27.90 -1.76
N GLN A 144 -3.40 28.00 -3.00
CA GLN A 144 -3.99 28.89 -4.01
C GLN A 144 -5.04 28.20 -4.90
N ASN A 145 -5.46 26.99 -4.54
CA ASN A 145 -6.32 26.14 -5.37
C ASN A 145 -5.74 25.92 -6.80
N LYS A 146 -4.40 25.80 -6.89
CA LYS A 146 -3.67 25.46 -8.11
C LYS A 146 -2.81 24.23 -7.85
N PRO A 147 -3.43 23.07 -7.67
CA PRO A 147 -2.71 21.86 -7.31
C PRO A 147 -1.80 21.41 -8.46
N GLU A 148 -0.50 21.35 -8.20
CA GLU A 148 0.51 20.93 -9.16
C GLU A 148 1.39 19.83 -8.57
N THR A 149 1.47 18.68 -9.22
CA THR A 149 2.33 17.55 -8.78
C THR A 149 3.81 17.78 -9.10
N PHE A 150 4.12 18.67 -10.06
CA PHE A 150 5.47 18.91 -10.55
C PHE A 150 6.46 19.35 -9.45
N PRO A 151 6.15 20.33 -8.58
CA PRO A 151 7.08 20.75 -7.53
C PRO A 151 7.45 19.61 -6.59
N PHE A 152 6.48 18.82 -6.13
CA PHE A 152 6.74 17.66 -5.27
C PHE A 152 7.55 16.58 -5.98
N THR A 153 7.31 16.37 -7.28
CA THR A 153 8.13 15.45 -8.09
C THR A 153 9.58 15.94 -8.21
N GLN A 154 9.81 17.27 -8.29
CA GLN A 154 11.17 17.83 -8.26
C GLN A 154 11.84 17.65 -6.88
N ALA A 155 11.11 17.86 -5.78
CA ALA A 155 11.62 17.59 -4.43
C ALA A 155 12.05 16.12 -4.27
N LEU A 156 11.21 15.19 -4.74
CA LEU A 156 11.45 13.74 -4.65
C LEU A 156 12.66 13.25 -5.47
N ARG A 157 13.17 14.03 -6.44
CA ARG A 157 14.45 13.70 -7.09
C ARG A 157 15.65 13.71 -6.14
N TYR A 158 15.52 14.40 -5.02
CA TYR A 158 16.53 14.51 -3.98
C TYR A 158 16.12 13.74 -2.71
N SER A 159 15.29 12.71 -2.85
CA SER A 159 14.70 11.93 -1.74
C SER A 159 15.73 11.47 -0.69
N TYR A 160 16.95 11.14 -1.14
CA TYR A 160 18.04 10.66 -0.27
C TYR A 160 18.63 11.75 0.65
N LEU A 161 18.29 13.03 0.44
CA LEU A 161 18.74 14.17 1.26
C LEU A 161 17.65 14.68 2.21
N LEU A 162 16.40 14.32 1.96
CA LEU A 162 15.27 14.72 2.79
C LEU A 162 15.17 13.85 4.05
N MET A 163 14.76 14.45 5.16
CA MET A 163 14.39 13.68 6.34
C MET A 163 13.19 12.78 6.03
N PRO A 164 13.06 11.62 6.69
CA PRO A 164 11.91 10.73 6.49
C PRO A 164 10.55 11.43 6.60
N SER A 165 10.38 12.35 7.56
CA SER A 165 9.17 13.17 7.70
C SER A 165 8.93 14.10 6.50
N GLU A 166 9.96 14.82 6.03
CA GLU A 166 9.88 15.68 4.85
C GLU A 166 9.57 14.87 3.59
N LEU A 167 10.23 13.71 3.44
CA LEU A 167 10.00 12.79 2.34
C LEU A 167 8.57 12.25 2.34
N GLY A 168 8.08 11.85 3.52
CA GLY A 168 6.70 11.40 3.72
C GLY A 168 5.69 12.49 3.31
N LEU A 169 5.92 13.73 3.72
CA LEU A 169 5.06 14.86 3.35
C LEU A 169 5.08 15.16 1.85
N CYS A 170 6.24 15.06 1.18
CA CYS A 170 6.31 15.23 -0.28
C CYS A 170 5.45 14.20 -1.02
N TYR A 171 5.50 12.93 -0.62
CA TYR A 171 4.66 11.88 -1.18
C TYR A 171 3.18 12.12 -0.85
N LEU A 172 2.85 12.46 0.40
CA LEU A 172 1.48 12.73 0.82
C LEU A 172 0.85 13.84 -0.02
N MET A 173 1.50 15.01 -0.11
CA MET A 173 0.95 16.16 -0.84
C MET A 173 0.78 15.86 -2.34
N ARG A 174 1.73 15.14 -2.95
CA ARG A 174 1.58 14.70 -4.34
C ARG A 174 0.44 13.70 -4.52
N GLY A 175 0.29 12.78 -3.57
CA GLY A 175 -0.77 11.79 -3.56
C GLY A 175 -2.16 12.42 -3.39
N LEU A 176 -2.32 13.40 -2.52
CA LEU A 176 -3.58 14.14 -2.36
C LEU A 176 -4.00 14.85 -3.66
N ILE A 177 -3.06 15.51 -4.34
CA ILE A 177 -3.35 16.12 -5.65
C ILE A 177 -3.79 15.06 -6.68
N ARG A 178 -3.14 13.87 -6.67
CA ARG A 178 -3.49 12.77 -7.57
C ARG A 178 -4.87 12.19 -7.25
N LEU A 179 -5.22 12.14 -5.97
CA LEU A 179 -6.57 11.72 -5.53
C LEU A 179 -7.63 12.68 -6.07
N GLU A 180 -7.42 14.00 -5.97
CA GLU A 180 -8.31 15.03 -6.53
C GLU A 180 -8.41 14.98 -8.07
N GLN A 181 -7.41 14.41 -8.74
CA GLN A 181 -7.36 14.23 -10.20
C GLN A 181 -7.85 12.84 -10.64
N ASP A 182 -8.49 12.07 -9.76
CA ASP A 182 -8.96 10.70 -9.99
C ASP A 182 -7.86 9.71 -10.40
N ALA A 183 -6.59 10.05 -10.16
CA ALA A 183 -5.44 9.21 -10.43
C ALA A 183 -5.18 8.26 -9.23
N TYR A 184 -6.20 7.46 -8.88
CA TYR A 184 -6.26 6.67 -7.65
C TYR A 184 -5.09 5.72 -7.46
N GLU A 185 -4.70 4.97 -8.50
CA GLU A 185 -3.56 4.04 -8.45
C GLU A 185 -2.23 4.76 -8.16
N ALA A 186 -2.03 5.95 -8.73
CA ALA A 186 -0.85 6.75 -8.47
C ALA A 186 -0.88 7.40 -7.07
N ALA A 187 -2.07 7.79 -6.59
CA ALA A 187 -2.29 8.29 -5.24
C ALA A 187 -2.01 7.20 -4.19
N TYR A 188 -2.48 5.97 -4.42
CA TYR A 188 -2.23 4.82 -3.56
C TYR A 188 -0.73 4.50 -3.42
N ARG A 189 0.03 4.51 -4.54
CA ARG A 189 1.48 4.32 -4.53
C ARG A 189 2.22 5.43 -3.78
N ASP A 190 1.76 6.67 -3.89
CA ASP A 190 2.32 7.79 -3.12
C ASP A 190 2.01 7.63 -1.63
N ALA A 191 0.80 7.23 -1.25
CA ALA A 191 0.44 6.97 0.14
C ALA A 191 1.31 5.86 0.76
N GLN A 192 1.50 4.75 0.05
CA GLN A 192 2.41 3.68 0.49
C GLN A 192 3.85 4.19 0.68
N SER A 193 4.33 5.05 -0.24
CA SER A 193 5.68 5.62 -0.15
C SER A 193 5.80 6.61 1.00
N SER A 194 4.75 7.40 1.27
CA SER A 194 4.65 8.28 2.44
C SER A 194 4.74 7.48 3.74
N LEU A 195 3.94 6.42 3.88
CA LEU A 195 3.92 5.57 5.07
C LEU A 195 5.23 4.79 5.28
N ARG A 196 5.91 4.37 4.19
CA ARG A 196 7.24 3.76 4.30
C ARG A 196 8.28 4.75 4.80
N ALA A 197 8.21 6.01 4.38
CA ALA A 197 9.12 7.05 4.84
C ALA A 197 8.80 7.49 6.27
N TYR A 198 7.52 7.74 6.57
CA TYR A 198 7.07 8.25 7.86
C TYR A 198 5.75 7.61 8.30
N PRO A 199 5.80 6.47 9.03
CA PRO A 199 4.61 5.69 9.41
C PRO A 199 3.68 6.37 10.42
N LYS A 200 4.07 7.49 11.01
CA LYS A 200 3.28 8.22 12.01
C LYS A 200 2.25 9.17 11.39
N ASN A 201 2.27 9.34 10.07
CA ASN A 201 1.42 10.31 9.38
C ASN A 201 0.01 9.75 9.16
N ASP A 202 -0.95 10.18 9.98
CA ASP A 202 -2.34 9.72 9.88
C ASP A 202 -3.02 10.16 8.58
N ASP A 203 -2.68 11.31 7.99
CA ASP A 203 -3.18 11.75 6.68
C ASP A 203 -2.75 10.80 5.55
N ALA A 204 -1.60 10.14 5.68
CA ALA A 204 -1.15 9.18 4.69
C ALA A 204 -1.95 7.86 4.76
N TYR A 205 -2.44 7.46 5.94
CA TYR A 205 -3.41 6.36 6.06
C TYR A 205 -4.76 6.74 5.46
N TYR A 206 -5.23 7.97 5.70
CA TYR A 206 -6.43 8.49 5.03
C TYR A 206 -6.29 8.46 3.51
N LEU A 207 -5.19 8.97 2.97
CA LEU A 207 -4.92 8.94 1.53
C LEU A 207 -4.88 7.51 0.99
N ARG A 208 -4.24 6.56 1.72
CA ARG A 208 -4.15 5.16 1.28
C ARG A 208 -5.51 4.49 1.29
N ALA A 209 -6.33 4.75 2.30
CA ALA A 209 -7.69 4.23 2.39
C ALA A 209 -8.57 4.75 1.24
N MET A 210 -8.60 6.07 1.01
CA MET A 210 -9.38 6.68 -0.06
C MET A 210 -8.94 6.18 -1.44
N ALA A 211 -7.65 6.29 -1.73
CA ALA A 211 -7.10 5.85 -3.00
C ALA A 211 -7.27 4.34 -3.20
N GLY A 212 -7.10 3.54 -2.14
CA GLY A 212 -7.31 2.10 -2.15
C GLY A 212 -8.75 1.72 -2.44
N TYR A 213 -9.71 2.38 -1.80
CA TYR A 213 -11.14 2.15 -2.05
C TYR A 213 -11.51 2.36 -3.53
N PHE A 214 -11.06 3.48 -4.13
CA PHE A 214 -11.39 3.79 -5.53
C PHE A 214 -10.57 2.99 -6.56
N SER A 215 -9.38 2.50 -6.21
CA SER A 215 -8.55 1.66 -7.10
C SER A 215 -8.72 0.16 -6.88
N GLY A 216 -9.53 -0.27 -5.89
CA GLY A 216 -9.76 -1.68 -5.58
C GLY A 216 -8.66 -2.33 -4.72
N HIS A 217 -7.74 -1.55 -4.14
CA HIS A 217 -6.71 -2.05 -3.21
C HIS A 217 -7.26 -2.22 -1.79
N LEU A 218 -7.89 -3.34 -1.50
CA LEU A 218 -8.65 -3.54 -0.27
C LEU A 218 -7.81 -4.10 0.90
N SER A 219 -6.58 -4.58 0.65
CA SER A 219 -5.76 -5.30 1.64
C SER A 219 -5.46 -4.53 2.93
N HIS A 220 -5.36 -3.21 2.89
CA HIS A 220 -5.11 -2.36 4.06
C HIS A 220 -6.31 -1.49 4.45
N LEU A 221 -7.39 -1.57 3.70
CA LEU A 221 -8.46 -0.60 3.77
C LEU A 221 -9.14 -0.56 5.15
N LEU A 222 -9.45 -1.71 5.72
CA LEU A 222 -10.09 -1.80 7.04
C LEU A 222 -9.15 -1.31 8.16
N GLU A 223 -7.86 -1.68 8.10
CA GLU A 223 -6.84 -1.25 9.06
C GLU A 223 -6.66 0.27 9.02
N ASP A 224 -6.50 0.82 7.81
CA ASP A 224 -6.32 2.25 7.59
C ASP A 224 -7.53 3.06 8.04
N THR A 225 -8.73 2.60 7.66
CA THR A 225 -10.00 3.23 8.04
C THR A 225 -10.16 3.27 9.56
N ASN A 226 -9.91 2.16 10.26
CA ASN A 226 -9.96 2.09 11.71
C ASN A 226 -8.94 3.02 12.36
N ARG A 227 -7.72 3.09 11.83
CA ARG A 227 -6.67 3.98 12.33
C ARG A 227 -7.07 5.44 12.21
N VAL A 228 -7.57 5.85 11.05
CA VAL A 228 -8.05 7.23 10.81
C VAL A 228 -9.20 7.59 11.75
N LEU A 229 -10.16 6.68 11.97
CA LEU A 229 -11.28 6.91 12.88
C LEU A 229 -10.85 7.05 14.34
N GLN A 230 -9.77 6.36 14.74
CA GLN A 230 -9.20 6.43 16.10
C GLN A 230 -8.24 7.62 16.30
N SER A 231 -7.77 8.27 15.23
CA SER A 231 -6.89 9.44 15.33
C SER A 231 -7.57 10.60 16.04
N LYS A 232 -6.78 11.51 16.63
CA LYS A 232 -7.31 12.70 17.31
C LYS A 232 -8.00 13.64 16.31
N GLU A 233 -9.05 14.35 16.74
CA GLU A 233 -9.78 15.28 15.89
C GLU A 233 -8.93 16.45 15.37
N ASP A 234 -7.93 16.85 16.13
CA ASP A 234 -6.99 17.91 15.73
C ASP A 234 -6.06 17.51 14.58
N THR A 235 -5.93 16.18 14.31
CA THR A 235 -5.03 15.64 13.30
C THR A 235 -5.74 15.42 11.97
N ILE A 236 -6.98 14.92 12.03
CA ILE A 236 -7.78 14.62 10.83
C ILE A 236 -9.16 15.27 10.99
N GLY A 237 -9.55 16.07 10.00
CA GLY A 237 -10.82 16.80 10.01
C GLY A 237 -12.06 15.91 10.07
N ALA A 238 -13.18 16.46 10.52
CA ALA A 238 -14.45 15.76 10.66
C ALA A 238 -14.96 15.17 9.33
N ASP A 239 -14.80 15.90 8.22
CA ASP A 239 -15.21 15.46 6.88
C ASP A 239 -14.44 14.21 6.43
N SER A 240 -13.12 14.15 6.73
CA SER A 240 -12.30 12.98 6.42
C SER A 240 -12.71 11.75 7.23
N LYS A 241 -13.07 11.95 8.49
CA LYS A 241 -13.62 10.87 9.34
C LYS A 241 -14.99 10.40 8.87
N GLU A 242 -15.84 11.30 8.38
CA GLU A 242 -17.14 10.93 7.80
C GLU A 242 -16.94 10.05 6.55
N ALA A 243 -16.07 10.46 5.64
CA ALA A 243 -15.71 9.64 4.48
C ALA A 243 -15.20 8.25 4.89
N MET A 244 -14.40 8.15 5.96
CA MET A 244 -13.94 6.85 6.47
C MET A 244 -15.06 6.00 7.06
N ARG A 245 -16.06 6.61 7.73
CA ARG A 245 -17.26 5.87 8.20
C ARG A 245 -18.09 5.35 7.04
N GLU A 246 -18.25 6.15 5.98
CA GLU A 246 -18.94 5.70 4.76
C GLU A 246 -18.24 4.50 4.12
N ILE A 247 -16.91 4.54 4.00
CA ILE A 247 -16.12 3.41 3.51
C ILE A 247 -16.29 2.20 4.45
N GLN A 248 -16.16 2.38 5.78
CA GLN A 248 -16.31 1.29 6.75
C GLN A 248 -17.67 0.62 6.65
N ASN A 249 -18.74 1.40 6.49
CA ASN A 249 -20.10 0.87 6.32
C ASN A 249 -20.32 0.18 4.97
N ALA A 250 -19.53 0.54 3.95
CA ALA A 250 -19.56 -0.10 2.64
C ALA A 250 -18.79 -1.41 2.59
N LEU A 251 -17.82 -1.60 3.52
CA LEU A 251 -17.03 -2.82 3.59
C LEU A 251 -17.78 -3.97 4.30
N PRO A 252 -17.45 -5.23 3.97
CA PRO A 252 -17.92 -6.37 4.75
C PRO A 252 -17.38 -6.29 6.19
N PRO A 253 -18.09 -6.82 7.18
CA PRO A 253 -17.69 -6.78 8.59
C PRO A 253 -16.38 -7.51 8.86
N GLU A 254 -16.05 -8.49 8.03
CA GLU A 254 -14.79 -9.24 8.08
C GLU A 254 -14.12 -9.20 6.70
N PRO A 255 -12.78 -9.05 6.64
CA PRO A 255 -12.07 -9.09 5.37
C PRO A 255 -12.20 -10.48 4.75
N LEU A 256 -12.47 -10.55 3.45
CA LEU A 256 -12.39 -11.81 2.72
C LEU A 256 -10.93 -12.29 2.75
N VAL A 257 -10.70 -13.45 3.35
CA VAL A 257 -9.39 -14.09 3.43
C VAL A 257 -9.41 -15.36 2.60
N ILE A 258 -8.46 -15.46 1.65
CA ILE A 258 -8.26 -16.69 0.90
C ILE A 258 -7.26 -17.54 1.67
N ASP A 259 -7.77 -18.39 2.53
CA ASP A 259 -7.02 -19.30 3.37
C ASP A 259 -7.26 -20.77 3.01
N LYS A 260 -6.79 -21.68 3.85
CA LYS A 260 -6.99 -23.11 3.62
C LYS A 260 -8.45 -23.53 3.66
N ASP A 261 -9.26 -22.87 4.50
CA ASP A 261 -10.67 -23.21 4.66
C ASP A 261 -11.45 -22.74 3.43
N PHE A 262 -11.11 -21.57 2.86
CA PHE A 262 -11.65 -21.12 1.59
C PHE A 262 -11.33 -22.10 0.44
N ILE A 263 -10.08 -22.52 0.32
CA ILE A 263 -9.66 -23.47 -0.71
C ILE A 263 -10.30 -24.84 -0.50
N ALA A 264 -10.42 -25.31 0.74
CA ALA A 264 -11.09 -26.56 1.06
C ALA A 264 -12.59 -26.53 0.70
N GLU A 265 -13.27 -25.40 0.95
CA GLU A 265 -14.67 -25.25 0.55
C GLU A 265 -14.82 -25.18 -0.97
N LEU A 266 -13.92 -24.46 -1.67
CA LEU A 266 -13.91 -24.42 -3.14
C LEU A 266 -13.68 -25.82 -3.73
N TYR A 267 -12.77 -26.60 -3.16
CA TYR A 267 -12.55 -28.02 -3.52
C TYR A 267 -13.83 -28.85 -3.36
N LYS A 268 -14.51 -28.70 -2.22
CA LYS A 268 -15.77 -29.38 -1.94
C LYS A 268 -16.88 -28.98 -2.90
N GLN A 269 -16.98 -27.69 -3.28
CA GLN A 269 -17.94 -27.24 -4.28
C GLN A 269 -17.68 -27.86 -5.65
N PHE A 270 -16.41 -28.06 -6.01
CA PHE A 270 -16.03 -28.65 -7.31
C PHE A 270 -16.15 -30.17 -7.31
N TYR A 271 -15.61 -30.85 -6.30
CA TYR A 271 -15.51 -32.34 -6.28
C TYR A 271 -16.63 -33.05 -5.54
N GLY A 272 -17.50 -32.35 -4.79
CA GLY A 272 -18.46 -32.96 -3.89
C GLY A 272 -19.38 -33.98 -4.57
N GLU A 273 -19.90 -33.70 -5.76
CA GLU A 273 -20.70 -34.66 -6.54
C GLU A 273 -19.86 -35.79 -7.17
N LEU A 274 -18.61 -35.45 -7.52
CA LEU A 274 -17.68 -36.40 -8.10
C LEU A 274 -17.22 -37.45 -7.09
N ASP A 275 -16.93 -37.05 -5.89
CA ASP A 275 -16.54 -37.96 -4.79
C ASP A 275 -17.64 -38.96 -4.47
N GLU A 276 -18.92 -38.54 -4.47
CA GLU A 276 -20.06 -39.44 -4.29
C GLU A 276 -20.13 -40.49 -5.40
N VAL A 277 -19.87 -40.09 -6.64
CA VAL A 277 -19.87 -41.01 -7.80
C VAL A 277 -18.68 -41.95 -7.75
N LEU A 278 -17.52 -41.50 -7.27
CA LEU A 278 -16.31 -42.31 -7.14
C LEU A 278 -16.39 -43.33 -6.02
N GLU A 279 -16.95 -42.92 -4.85
CA GLU A 279 -17.19 -43.85 -3.76
C GLU A 279 -18.17 -44.94 -4.18
N ALA A 280 -19.22 -44.59 -4.91
CA ALA A 280 -20.17 -45.58 -5.44
C ALA A 280 -19.52 -46.59 -6.40
N GLN A 281 -18.39 -46.24 -7.06
CA GLN A 281 -17.66 -47.11 -7.98
C GLN A 281 -16.57 -47.97 -7.35
N LYS A 282 -16.11 -47.67 -6.14
CA LYS A 282 -15.16 -48.50 -5.40
C LYS A 282 -15.75 -49.87 -5.05
N SER A 283 -17.06 -50.02 -5.03
CA SER A 283 -17.74 -51.33 -4.89
C SER A 283 -17.90 -52.05 -6.20
N LEU A 284 -16.78 -52.41 -6.80
CA LEU A 284 -16.68 -53.15 -8.09
C LEU A 284 -17.35 -54.52 -8.17
N SER A 285 -18.04 -55.00 -7.11
CA SER A 285 -18.66 -56.34 -7.07
C SER A 285 -19.98 -56.44 -7.84
N ASP A 286 -20.65 -55.30 -8.07
CA ASP A 286 -21.93 -55.30 -8.80
C ASP A 286 -21.78 -54.42 -10.06
N CYS A 287 -21.69 -55.06 -11.23
CA CYS A 287 -21.55 -54.46 -12.57
C CYS A 287 -22.61 -53.39 -12.92
N VAL A 288 -22.72 -52.31 -12.14
CA VAL A 288 -23.60 -51.17 -12.43
C VAL A 288 -22.74 -49.96 -12.77
N TYR A 289 -22.16 -49.99 -14.00
CA TYR A 289 -21.49 -48.81 -14.53
C TYR A 289 -22.52 -47.82 -15.02
N THR A 290 -22.69 -46.75 -14.21
CA THR A 290 -23.61 -45.65 -14.52
C THR A 290 -22.89 -44.37 -14.93
N LEU A 291 -21.57 -44.43 -15.23
CA LEU A 291 -20.84 -43.31 -15.79
C LEU A 291 -21.02 -43.25 -17.28
N THR A 292 -22.10 -42.63 -17.72
CA THR A 292 -22.27 -42.26 -19.13
C THR A 292 -21.60 -40.92 -19.38
N LYS A 293 -21.27 -40.63 -20.63
CA LYS A 293 -20.75 -39.35 -21.08
C LYS A 293 -21.64 -38.20 -20.60
N GLU A 294 -22.95 -38.29 -20.80
CA GLU A 294 -23.94 -37.29 -20.43
C GLU A 294 -23.94 -37.00 -18.92
N ARG A 295 -23.74 -38.05 -18.11
CA ARG A 295 -23.66 -37.90 -16.65
C ARG A 295 -22.40 -37.17 -16.23
N LEU A 296 -21.24 -37.48 -16.81
CA LEU A 296 -19.97 -36.78 -16.54
C LEU A 296 -20.01 -35.33 -17.00
N GLU A 297 -20.58 -35.03 -18.15
CA GLU A 297 -20.78 -33.64 -18.62
C GLU A 297 -21.70 -32.89 -17.65
N THR A 298 -22.80 -33.51 -17.18
CA THR A 298 -23.70 -32.87 -16.19
C THR A 298 -22.99 -32.63 -14.84
N ILE A 299 -22.20 -33.61 -14.35
CA ILE A 299 -21.44 -33.44 -13.10
C ILE A 299 -20.45 -32.29 -13.22
N LEU A 300 -19.70 -32.21 -14.34
CA LEU A 300 -18.76 -31.10 -14.54
C LEU A 300 -19.48 -29.76 -14.65
N GLU A 301 -20.60 -29.70 -15.36
CA GLU A 301 -21.38 -28.47 -15.49
C GLU A 301 -21.86 -27.98 -14.10
N ASN A 302 -22.39 -28.89 -13.28
CA ASN A 302 -22.79 -28.62 -11.90
C ASN A 302 -21.60 -28.17 -11.03
N ALA A 303 -20.44 -28.84 -11.15
CA ALA A 303 -19.23 -28.50 -10.42
C ALA A 303 -18.75 -27.08 -10.75
N LEU A 304 -18.72 -26.72 -12.03
CA LEU A 304 -18.37 -25.37 -12.47
C LEU A 304 -19.39 -24.34 -11.99
N GLN A 305 -20.69 -24.64 -12.08
CA GLN A 305 -21.74 -23.74 -11.63
C GLN A 305 -21.63 -23.49 -10.13
N LYS A 306 -21.42 -24.52 -9.29
CA LYS A 306 -21.25 -24.41 -7.85
C LYS A 306 -20.00 -23.62 -7.50
N SER A 307 -18.87 -23.90 -8.16
CA SER A 307 -17.61 -23.17 -7.93
C SER A 307 -17.73 -21.69 -8.28
N VAL A 308 -18.34 -21.36 -9.43
CA VAL A 308 -18.57 -19.96 -9.82
C VAL A 308 -19.54 -19.27 -8.86
N ALA A 309 -20.62 -19.93 -8.43
CA ALA A 309 -21.57 -19.38 -7.46
C ALA A 309 -20.90 -19.12 -6.10
N TYR A 310 -20.00 -20.02 -5.67
CA TYR A 310 -19.23 -19.82 -4.45
C TYR A 310 -18.28 -18.61 -4.56
N LEU A 311 -17.56 -18.47 -5.69
CA LEU A 311 -16.72 -17.30 -5.94
C LEU A 311 -17.56 -16.01 -5.96
N GLU A 312 -18.72 -16.03 -6.64
CA GLU A 312 -19.62 -14.88 -6.68
C GLU A 312 -20.13 -14.49 -5.29
N GLN A 313 -20.53 -15.48 -4.48
CA GLN A 313 -20.96 -15.24 -3.10
C GLN A 313 -19.83 -14.69 -2.24
N ALA A 314 -18.64 -15.30 -2.26
CA ALA A 314 -17.51 -14.92 -1.42
C ALA A 314 -16.99 -13.54 -1.81
N PHE A 315 -16.71 -13.30 -3.09
CA PHE A 315 -16.21 -12.01 -3.58
C PHE A 315 -17.30 -10.93 -3.64
N GLY A 316 -18.58 -11.33 -3.68
CA GLY A 316 -19.73 -10.42 -3.59
C GLY A 316 -19.75 -9.60 -2.31
N LEU A 317 -19.13 -10.12 -1.23
CA LEU A 317 -18.95 -9.38 0.03
C LEU A 317 -18.13 -8.10 -0.16
N LEU A 318 -17.26 -8.04 -1.17
CA LEU A 318 -16.45 -6.87 -1.49
C LEU A 318 -17.25 -5.73 -2.11
N LYS A 319 -18.49 -5.98 -2.54
CA LYS A 319 -19.42 -4.99 -3.16
C LYS A 319 -18.80 -4.21 -4.32
N GLN A 320 -17.88 -4.83 -5.06
CA GLN A 320 -17.21 -4.19 -6.19
C GLN A 320 -18.12 -4.15 -7.41
N PRO A 321 -18.28 -2.99 -8.08
CA PRO A 321 -19.24 -2.81 -9.17
C PRO A 321 -18.87 -3.60 -10.43
N ASP A 322 -17.61 -3.95 -10.63
CA ASP A 322 -17.10 -4.71 -11.78
C ASP A 322 -17.10 -6.23 -11.57
N LEU A 323 -17.39 -6.70 -10.34
CA LEU A 323 -17.39 -8.12 -10.01
C LEU A 323 -18.35 -8.95 -10.89
N PRO A 324 -19.61 -8.54 -11.14
CA PRO A 324 -20.51 -9.34 -12.00
C PRO A 324 -19.95 -9.58 -13.41
N GLN A 325 -19.29 -8.57 -13.98
CA GLN A 325 -18.64 -8.69 -15.28
C GLN A 325 -17.46 -9.65 -15.24
N LYS A 326 -16.61 -9.56 -14.20
CA LYS A 326 -15.49 -10.49 -14.02
C LYS A 326 -15.96 -11.92 -13.82
N ILE A 327 -16.98 -12.16 -13.02
CA ILE A 327 -17.60 -13.50 -12.82
C ILE A 327 -18.13 -14.06 -14.14
N SER A 328 -18.81 -13.25 -14.95
CA SER A 328 -19.26 -13.69 -16.30
C SER A 328 -18.10 -14.12 -17.18
N GLN A 329 -17.02 -13.36 -17.21
CA GLN A 329 -15.81 -13.71 -17.97
C GLN A 329 -15.13 -14.98 -17.45
N ILE A 330 -15.10 -15.20 -16.12
CA ILE A 330 -14.59 -16.43 -15.51
C ILE A 330 -15.42 -17.62 -15.99
N LYS A 331 -16.75 -17.52 -15.91
CA LYS A 331 -17.65 -18.58 -16.39
C LYS A 331 -17.39 -18.95 -17.84
N GLU A 332 -17.27 -17.96 -18.73
CA GLU A 332 -16.97 -18.19 -20.14
C GLU A 332 -15.63 -18.90 -20.36
N ARG A 333 -14.57 -18.47 -19.63
CA ARG A 333 -13.23 -19.10 -19.73
C ARG A 333 -13.23 -20.54 -19.21
N LEU A 334 -13.89 -20.81 -18.09
CA LEU A 334 -14.00 -22.14 -17.53
C LEU A 334 -14.78 -23.08 -18.45
N GLN A 335 -15.88 -22.61 -19.05
CA GLN A 335 -16.65 -23.38 -20.06
C GLN A 335 -15.82 -23.69 -21.31
N ALA A 336 -15.07 -22.69 -21.81
CA ALA A 336 -14.18 -22.87 -22.92
C ALA A 336 -13.07 -23.90 -22.62
N ARG A 337 -12.53 -23.87 -21.41
CA ARG A 337 -11.53 -24.84 -20.94
C ARG A 337 -12.11 -26.24 -20.85
N ALA A 338 -13.31 -26.37 -20.27
CA ALA A 338 -14.02 -27.67 -20.20
C ALA A 338 -14.28 -28.25 -21.60
N ALA A 339 -14.75 -27.44 -22.54
CA ALA A 339 -14.98 -27.87 -23.90
C ALA A 339 -13.68 -28.33 -24.60
N LYS A 340 -12.55 -27.69 -24.27
CA LYS A 340 -11.24 -28.04 -24.86
C LYS A 340 -10.63 -29.30 -24.26
N ASP A 341 -10.59 -29.40 -22.93
CA ASP A 341 -9.75 -30.37 -22.24
C ASP A 341 -10.55 -31.58 -21.72
N PHE A 342 -11.83 -31.40 -21.37
CA PHE A 342 -12.67 -32.47 -20.80
C PHE A 342 -13.56 -33.15 -21.85
N THR A 343 -14.27 -32.40 -22.68
CA THR A 343 -15.20 -32.99 -23.69
C THR A 343 -14.53 -34.01 -24.59
N PRO A 344 -13.31 -33.82 -25.14
CA PRO A 344 -12.66 -34.82 -25.98
C PRO A 344 -12.31 -36.12 -25.25
N VAL A 345 -12.05 -36.04 -23.94
CA VAL A 345 -11.76 -37.22 -23.10
C VAL A 345 -13.05 -38.00 -22.84
N CYS A 346 -14.13 -37.33 -22.51
CA CYS A 346 -15.45 -37.96 -22.31
C CYS A 346 -15.97 -38.62 -23.56
N LEU A 347 -15.65 -38.09 -24.75
CA LEU A 347 -16.06 -38.69 -26.04
C LEU A 347 -15.38 -40.03 -26.32
N ARG A 348 -14.23 -40.32 -25.69
CA ARG A 348 -13.48 -41.57 -25.85
C ARG A 348 -13.95 -42.62 -24.85
N LEU A 349 -14.70 -42.24 -23.83
CA LEU A 349 -15.16 -43.18 -22.81
C LEU A 349 -16.13 -44.16 -23.43
N THR A 350 -15.73 -45.41 -23.52
CA THR A 350 -16.60 -46.50 -23.95
C THR A 350 -17.16 -47.22 -22.74
N THR A 351 -18.48 -47.30 -22.65
CA THR A 351 -19.13 -48.12 -21.61
C THR A 351 -18.79 -49.59 -21.85
N PRO A 352 -18.07 -50.26 -20.95
CA PRO A 352 -17.75 -51.67 -21.15
C PRO A 352 -19.02 -52.54 -21.17
N ASP A 353 -19.04 -53.50 -22.06
CA ASP A 353 -20.08 -54.51 -22.04
C ASP A 353 -19.83 -55.46 -20.86
N CYS A 354 -20.68 -55.32 -19.82
CA CYS A 354 -20.56 -56.10 -18.58
C CYS A 354 -20.69 -57.64 -18.77
N THR A 355 -21.12 -58.07 -19.95
CA THR A 355 -21.23 -59.52 -20.28
C THR A 355 -19.94 -60.12 -20.78
N ALA A 356 -18.93 -59.30 -21.16
CA ALA A 356 -17.69 -59.73 -21.80
C ALA A 356 -16.44 -59.06 -21.19
N LEU A 357 -16.37 -58.89 -19.87
CA LEU A 357 -15.24 -58.28 -19.16
C LEU A 357 -13.99 -59.16 -19.27
N THR A 358 -12.99 -58.70 -20.01
CA THR A 358 -11.65 -59.27 -20.04
C THR A 358 -10.69 -58.38 -19.24
N GLU A 359 -9.53 -58.92 -18.80
CA GLU A 359 -8.49 -58.11 -18.15
C GLU A 359 -8.06 -56.89 -19.01
N GLU A 360 -8.05 -57.05 -20.31
CA GLU A 360 -7.68 -56.02 -21.29
C GLU A 360 -8.75 -54.90 -21.34
N THR A 361 -10.04 -55.25 -21.33
CA THR A 361 -11.13 -54.27 -21.32
C THR A 361 -11.21 -53.53 -20.00
N ILE A 362 -10.91 -54.18 -18.88
CA ILE A 362 -10.83 -53.53 -17.55
C ILE A 362 -9.67 -52.54 -17.53
N LYS A 363 -8.50 -52.92 -18.08
CA LYS A 363 -7.32 -52.05 -18.10
C LYS A 363 -7.56 -50.80 -18.96
N LEU A 364 -8.10 -50.97 -20.17
CA LEU A 364 -8.46 -49.84 -21.06
C LEU A 364 -9.45 -48.89 -20.37
N TRP A 365 -10.45 -49.43 -19.71
CA TRP A 365 -11.42 -48.63 -18.97
C TRP A 365 -10.78 -47.85 -17.82
N GLN A 366 -9.83 -48.49 -17.07
CA GLN A 366 -9.07 -47.80 -16.03
C GLN A 366 -8.20 -46.65 -16.57
N GLU A 367 -7.60 -46.85 -17.76
CA GLU A 367 -6.83 -45.80 -18.43
C GLU A 367 -7.73 -44.64 -18.87
N ASP A 368 -8.93 -44.93 -19.42
CA ASP A 368 -9.90 -43.91 -19.81
C ASP A 368 -10.44 -43.11 -18.60
N ILE A 369 -10.73 -43.80 -17.51
CA ILE A 369 -11.14 -43.15 -16.25
C ILE A 369 -10.00 -42.29 -15.71
N GLY A 370 -8.76 -42.75 -15.73
CA GLY A 370 -7.59 -41.98 -15.36
C GLY A 370 -7.50 -40.65 -16.14
N ALA A 371 -7.71 -40.75 -17.48
CA ALA A 371 -7.71 -39.56 -18.34
C ALA A 371 -8.85 -38.57 -18.00
N VAL A 372 -10.03 -39.04 -17.57
CA VAL A 372 -11.12 -38.19 -17.08
C VAL A 372 -10.72 -37.45 -15.81
N PHE A 373 -10.03 -38.13 -14.88
CA PHE A 373 -9.54 -37.50 -13.66
C PHE A 373 -8.50 -36.43 -13.93
N ASP A 374 -7.55 -36.70 -14.80
CA ASP A 374 -6.53 -35.73 -15.18
C ASP A 374 -7.16 -34.50 -15.84
N ALA A 375 -8.18 -34.69 -16.66
CA ALA A 375 -8.94 -33.60 -17.26
C ALA A 375 -9.71 -32.79 -16.22
N LEU A 376 -10.37 -33.45 -15.25
CA LEU A 376 -11.05 -32.76 -14.14
C LEU A 376 -10.09 -31.97 -13.25
N GLN A 377 -8.91 -32.52 -12.93
CA GLN A 377 -7.87 -31.80 -12.19
C GLN A 377 -7.44 -30.57 -12.98
N THR A 378 -7.25 -30.68 -14.29
CA THR A 378 -6.90 -29.54 -15.15
C THR A 378 -7.96 -28.42 -15.11
N ILE A 379 -9.24 -28.79 -15.04
CA ILE A 379 -10.34 -27.82 -14.91
C ILE A 379 -10.35 -27.19 -13.50
N TYR A 380 -10.13 -27.99 -12.45
CA TYR A 380 -10.04 -27.48 -11.09
C TYR A 380 -8.86 -26.50 -10.93
N ASP A 381 -7.70 -26.84 -11.49
CA ASP A 381 -6.54 -25.92 -11.51
C ASP A 381 -6.89 -24.61 -12.20
N ALA A 382 -7.69 -24.63 -13.28
CA ALA A 382 -8.19 -23.42 -13.90
C ALA A 382 -9.14 -22.61 -12.98
N VAL A 383 -9.96 -23.26 -12.15
CA VAL A 383 -10.78 -22.56 -11.13
C VAL A 383 -9.89 -21.86 -10.10
N ILE A 384 -8.81 -22.51 -9.67
CA ILE A 384 -7.82 -21.90 -8.76
C ILE A 384 -7.12 -20.70 -9.44
N GLU A 385 -6.69 -20.83 -10.70
CA GLU A 385 -6.09 -19.72 -11.46
C GLU A 385 -7.04 -18.52 -11.57
N GLU A 386 -8.34 -18.74 -11.79
CA GLU A 386 -9.33 -17.66 -11.82
C GLU A 386 -9.55 -17.03 -10.43
N THR A 387 -9.49 -17.85 -9.38
CA THR A 387 -9.50 -17.34 -7.98
C THR A 387 -8.31 -16.44 -7.74
N ASP A 388 -7.09 -16.86 -8.11
CA ASP A 388 -5.88 -16.07 -7.97
C ASP A 388 -5.97 -14.75 -8.75
N ARG A 389 -6.56 -14.75 -9.94
CA ARG A 389 -6.82 -13.52 -10.72
C ARG A 389 -7.77 -12.57 -10.00
N LEU A 390 -8.81 -13.06 -9.32
CA LEU A 390 -9.68 -12.22 -8.49
C LEU A 390 -8.93 -11.67 -7.28
N VAL A 391 -8.11 -12.51 -6.62
CA VAL A 391 -7.26 -12.11 -5.49
C VAL A 391 -6.31 -11.00 -5.91
N GLU A 392 -5.63 -11.14 -7.05
CA GLU A 392 -4.75 -10.11 -7.60
C GLU A 392 -5.53 -8.83 -7.98
N ALA A 393 -6.67 -8.99 -8.65
CA ALA A 393 -7.49 -7.87 -9.10
C ALA A 393 -8.04 -7.02 -7.95
N TYR A 394 -8.28 -7.62 -6.79
CA TYR A 394 -8.78 -6.95 -5.60
C TYR A 394 -7.74 -6.85 -4.47
N HIS A 395 -6.48 -7.20 -4.76
CA HIS A 395 -5.33 -7.11 -3.84
C HIS A 395 -5.62 -7.71 -2.45
N LEU A 396 -6.26 -8.87 -2.43
CA LEU A 396 -6.63 -9.54 -1.19
C LEU A 396 -5.42 -10.20 -0.52
N PRO A 397 -5.40 -10.29 0.82
CA PRO A 397 -4.36 -11.02 1.53
C PRO A 397 -4.49 -12.53 1.28
N VAL A 398 -3.40 -13.17 0.86
CA VAL A 398 -3.29 -14.62 0.73
C VAL A 398 -2.55 -15.17 1.94
N TYR A 399 -3.18 -16.08 2.69
CA TYR A 399 -2.54 -16.81 3.78
C TYR A 399 -2.03 -18.16 3.30
N VAL A 400 -0.75 -18.23 2.98
CA VAL A 400 -0.06 -19.49 2.69
C VAL A 400 0.58 -20.01 3.98
N GLY A 401 -0.16 -20.84 4.74
CA GLY A 401 0.38 -21.49 5.95
C GLY A 401 1.03 -20.51 6.93
N ASN A 402 1.39 -20.86 8.13
CA ASN A 402 1.92 -20.03 9.23
C ASN A 402 3.05 -19.00 8.92
N LYS A 403 3.26 -18.58 7.67
CA LYS A 403 4.14 -17.48 7.30
C LYS A 403 3.31 -16.38 6.67
N LYS A 404 3.04 -15.31 7.45
CA LYS A 404 2.69 -14.01 6.86
C LYS A 404 3.79 -13.69 5.85
N GLN A 405 3.47 -13.66 4.56
CA GLN A 405 4.36 -13.00 3.61
C GLN A 405 4.35 -11.51 3.97
N LYS A 406 5.53 -11.02 4.36
CA LYS A 406 5.76 -9.63 4.71
C LYS A 406 5.79 -8.76 3.47
#